data_8c0f98726d03415b74011291bd2dd97e
#
_entry.id   8c0f98726d03415b74011291bd2dd97e
#
_cell.length_a   1.000
_cell.length_b   1.000
_cell.length_c   1.000
_cell.angle_alpha   90.00
_cell.angle_beta   90.00
_cell.angle_gamma   90.00
#
_symmetry.space_group_name_H-M   'P 1'
#
loop_
_entity.id
_entity.type
_entity.pdbx_description
1 polymer ?
#
loop_
_entity_poly.entity_id
_entity_poly.type
_entity_poly.pdbx_seq_one_letter_code
_entity_poly.pdbx_strand_id
1 'polypeptide(L)'
;TGGHLASNLGVVELTMAMHLCCDLPEDKIVWDVGHQCYTHKILTGRQDAFDSLRQYGGMSGFPKRGESECDAMDTGHSSTSISAALGLAKARDLQGRHNKIFAVIGDGALSGGMAYEALNNAARLRSNMIIVLNDNQMSISKNVGGMSNYLGKIRTDTNYTELKQDVENALEKLPHFGNRLTERIRGVKDLIKRIFIPGMLFEDMGITYIGPIDGHDIGQMVTAFNSASKLNAAVIVHVVTQKGKGYPPAQKDPSSFHGVGPFRVSDGTLLHSKKDVPTYTN
;
A
#
# COMPACT_ATOMS: atom_id res chain seq x y z
N THR A 1 -18.19 -11.83 13.01
CA THR A 1 -18.95 -11.11 11.97
C THR A 1 -18.53 -11.49 10.55
N GLY A 2 -17.27 -11.87 10.33
CA GLY A 2 -16.69 -12.04 9.00
C GLY A 2 -16.14 -10.73 8.43
N GLY A 3 -15.78 -10.72 7.13
CA GLY A 3 -15.22 -9.56 6.46
C GLY A 3 -14.09 -9.93 5.48
N HIS A 4 -13.29 -8.93 5.07
CA HIS A 4 -12.12 -9.15 4.21
C HIS A 4 -10.88 -9.49 5.05
N LEU A 5 -10.93 -10.66 5.74
CA LEU A 5 -9.97 -11.01 6.79
C LEU A 5 -8.54 -11.13 6.26
N ALA A 6 -8.30 -11.95 5.22
CA ALA A 6 -6.95 -12.21 4.74
C ALA A 6 -6.24 -10.94 4.23
N SER A 7 -6.98 -10.05 3.56
CA SER A 7 -6.45 -8.77 3.08
C SER A 7 -6.05 -7.84 4.23
N ASN A 8 -6.87 -7.79 5.29
CA ASN A 8 -6.58 -6.96 6.46
C ASN A 8 -5.41 -7.47 7.28
N LEU A 9 -5.36 -8.78 7.54
CA LEU A 9 -4.23 -9.40 8.25
C LEU A 9 -2.90 -9.21 7.53
N GLY A 10 -2.91 -9.14 6.21
CA GLY A 10 -1.70 -8.90 5.42
C GLY A 10 -1.14 -7.49 5.49
N VAL A 11 -1.88 -6.52 6.02
CA VAL A 11 -1.49 -5.10 6.03
C VAL A 11 -1.53 -4.45 7.42
N VAL A 12 -1.50 -5.24 8.49
CA VAL A 12 -1.51 -4.72 9.86
C VAL A 12 -0.28 -3.85 10.09
N GLU A 13 0.91 -4.40 9.89
CA GLU A 13 2.18 -3.71 10.11
C GLU A 13 2.35 -2.54 9.13
N LEU A 14 1.94 -2.72 7.87
CA LEU A 14 1.93 -1.65 6.87
C LEU A 14 1.06 -0.47 7.32
N THR A 15 -0.14 -0.75 7.82
CA THR A 15 -1.05 0.30 8.31
C THR A 15 -0.47 1.01 9.53
N MET A 16 0.11 0.26 10.46
CA MET A 16 0.80 0.82 11.63
C MET A 16 1.96 1.72 11.22
N ALA A 17 2.80 1.28 10.27
CA ALA A 17 3.93 2.07 9.78
C ALA A 17 3.47 3.40 9.14
N MET A 18 2.38 3.39 8.35
CA MET A 18 1.82 4.62 7.80
C MET A 18 1.30 5.55 8.91
N HIS A 19 0.59 5.02 9.91
CA HIS A 19 0.09 5.80 11.03
C HIS A 19 1.21 6.42 11.88
N LEU A 20 2.34 5.73 12.05
CA LEU A 20 3.53 6.29 12.72
C LEU A 20 4.18 7.44 11.93
N CYS A 21 3.93 7.52 10.62
CA CYS A 21 4.45 8.56 9.74
C CYS A 21 3.44 9.68 9.45
N CYS A 22 2.17 9.51 9.82
CA CYS A 22 1.08 10.44 9.51
C CYS A 22 0.54 11.13 10.75
N ASP A 23 0.20 12.40 10.60
CA ASP A 23 -0.60 13.19 11.54
C ASP A 23 -2.03 13.30 10.99
N LEU A 24 -2.88 12.32 11.35
CA LEU A 24 -4.28 12.28 10.92
C LEU A 24 -5.14 13.13 11.86
N PRO A 25 -6.14 13.84 11.36
CA PRO A 25 -6.71 13.80 9.99
C PRO A 25 -6.06 14.77 8.99
N GLU A 26 -5.03 15.55 9.35
CA GLU A 26 -4.39 16.50 8.43
C GLU A 26 -3.74 15.79 7.25
N ASP A 27 -2.86 14.82 7.51
CA ASP A 27 -2.33 13.91 6.49
C ASP A 27 -3.45 13.01 5.96
N LYS A 28 -3.33 12.52 4.73
CA LYS A 28 -4.40 11.75 4.09
C LYS A 28 -3.90 10.38 3.63
N ILE A 29 -4.66 9.34 3.94
CA ILE A 29 -4.46 7.99 3.42
C ILE A 29 -5.65 7.63 2.55
N VAL A 30 -5.42 7.41 1.26
CA VAL A 30 -6.43 6.96 0.28
C VAL A 30 -6.22 5.47 0.02
N TRP A 31 -7.20 4.67 0.34
CA TRP A 31 -7.18 3.23 0.16
C TRP A 31 -7.79 2.84 -1.18
N ASP A 32 -7.06 2.07 -2.01
CA ASP A 32 -7.63 1.49 -3.22
C ASP A 32 -8.60 0.37 -2.86
N VAL A 33 -9.79 0.36 -3.45
CA VAL A 33 -10.92 -0.47 -3.01
C VAL A 33 -11.32 -0.16 -1.56
N GLY A 34 -10.38 -0.26 -0.63
CA GLY A 34 -10.58 0.07 0.78
C GLY A 34 -11.01 -1.08 1.67
N HIS A 35 -11.10 -2.29 1.14
CA HIS A 35 -11.48 -3.50 1.91
C HIS A 35 -10.42 -3.91 2.94
N GLN A 36 -9.20 -3.39 2.87
CA GLN A 36 -8.06 -3.64 3.75
C GLN A 36 -7.87 -2.56 4.83
N CYS A 37 -8.90 -1.76 5.15
CA CYS A 37 -8.80 -0.61 6.06
C CYS A 37 -9.15 -0.89 7.54
N TYR A 38 -9.30 -2.16 7.95
CA TYR A 38 -9.80 -2.46 9.32
C TYR A 38 -8.82 -2.00 10.41
N THR A 39 -7.53 -2.21 10.22
CA THR A 39 -6.52 -1.70 11.15
C THR A 39 -6.55 -0.17 11.23
N HIS A 40 -6.73 0.53 10.10
CA HIS A 40 -6.93 1.97 10.08
C HIS A 40 -8.17 2.40 10.90
N LYS A 41 -9.29 1.68 10.76
CA LYS A 41 -10.50 1.95 11.55
C LYS A 41 -10.27 1.74 13.05
N ILE A 42 -9.55 0.69 13.44
CA ILE A 42 -9.18 0.43 14.84
C ILE A 42 -8.33 1.58 15.39
N LEU A 43 -7.27 1.96 14.67
CA LEU A 43 -6.34 3.01 15.09
C LEU A 43 -6.96 4.42 15.11
N THR A 44 -8.09 4.61 14.44
CA THR A 44 -8.86 5.86 14.41
C THR A 44 -10.10 5.83 15.31
N GLY A 45 -10.09 4.99 16.35
CA GLY A 45 -11.07 5.01 17.44
C GLY A 45 -12.37 4.26 17.18
N ARG A 46 -12.44 3.39 16.15
CA ARG A 46 -13.67 2.66 15.79
C ARG A 46 -13.66 1.20 16.22
N GLN A 47 -12.76 0.81 17.14
CA GLN A 47 -12.63 -0.57 17.60
C GLN A 47 -13.96 -1.15 18.11
N ASP A 48 -14.70 -0.40 18.92
CA ASP A 48 -15.93 -0.88 19.58
C ASP A 48 -17.10 -1.08 18.59
N ALA A 49 -17.00 -0.51 17.39
CA ALA A 49 -18.03 -0.66 16.35
C ALA A 49 -17.88 -1.93 15.50
N PHE A 50 -16.82 -2.74 15.71
CA PHE A 50 -16.55 -3.92 14.88
C PHE A 50 -17.61 -5.01 14.96
N ASP A 51 -18.40 -5.08 16.02
CA ASP A 51 -19.52 -6.03 16.11
C ASP A 51 -20.60 -5.75 15.06
N SER A 52 -20.71 -4.50 14.60
CA SER A 52 -21.65 -4.07 13.56
C SER A 52 -21.03 -4.04 12.15
N LEU A 53 -19.78 -4.48 11.99
CA LEU A 53 -19.06 -4.41 10.71
C LEU A 53 -19.84 -5.09 9.57
N ARG A 54 -20.08 -4.36 8.47
CA ARG A 54 -20.81 -4.81 7.27
C ARG A 54 -22.27 -5.18 7.53
N GLN A 55 -22.85 -4.77 8.64
CA GLN A 55 -24.28 -4.94 8.90
C GLN A 55 -25.06 -3.68 8.46
N TYR A 56 -26.35 -3.85 8.20
CA TYR A 56 -27.23 -2.72 7.87
C TYR A 56 -27.28 -1.71 9.02
N GLY A 57 -27.02 -0.45 8.73
CA GLY A 57 -26.93 0.61 9.75
C GLY A 57 -25.70 0.55 10.64
N GLY A 58 -24.80 -0.43 10.43
CA GLY A 58 -23.54 -0.58 11.16
C GLY A 58 -22.34 0.01 10.43
N MET A 59 -21.14 -0.31 10.94
CA MET A 59 -19.87 0.17 10.39
C MET A 59 -19.61 -0.41 9.01
N SER A 60 -19.22 0.45 8.05
CA SER A 60 -18.84 0.05 6.70
C SER A 60 -17.59 -0.84 6.68
N GLY A 61 -17.53 -1.80 5.78
CA GLY A 61 -16.32 -2.56 5.48
C GLY A 61 -15.27 -1.80 4.66
N PHE A 62 -15.55 -0.54 4.31
CA PHE A 62 -14.71 0.36 3.51
C PHE A 62 -14.56 1.71 4.23
N PRO A 63 -13.57 2.52 3.88
CA PRO A 63 -13.49 3.90 4.37
C PRO A 63 -14.75 4.70 4.04
N LYS A 64 -15.21 5.49 5.01
CA LYS A 64 -16.38 6.35 4.90
C LYS A 64 -16.16 7.67 5.62
N ARG A 65 -16.18 8.79 4.89
CA ARG A 65 -16.04 10.15 5.45
C ARG A 65 -17.10 10.49 6.50
N GLY A 66 -18.27 9.90 6.38
CA GLY A 66 -19.33 10.05 7.38
C GLY A 66 -19.09 9.29 8.68
N GLU A 67 -18.10 8.38 8.74
CA GLU A 67 -17.73 7.63 9.96
C GLU A 67 -16.55 8.26 10.69
N SER A 68 -15.62 8.90 9.98
CA SER A 68 -14.40 9.48 10.57
C SER A 68 -13.78 10.53 9.64
N GLU A 69 -13.28 11.63 10.22
CA GLU A 69 -12.49 12.65 9.50
C GLU A 69 -11.14 12.09 9.00
N CYS A 70 -10.67 10.98 9.58
CA CYS A 70 -9.47 10.28 9.14
C CYS A 70 -9.68 9.50 7.84
N ASP A 71 -10.92 9.25 7.42
CA ASP A 71 -11.24 8.61 6.14
C ASP A 71 -11.24 9.68 5.04
N ALA A 72 -10.12 9.78 4.31
CA ALA A 72 -9.91 10.82 3.31
C ALA A 72 -10.94 10.79 2.17
N MET A 73 -11.50 9.61 1.86
CA MET A 73 -12.41 9.38 0.74
C MET A 73 -13.29 8.16 0.97
N ASP A 74 -14.52 8.20 0.44
CA ASP A 74 -15.37 7.02 0.30
C ASP A 74 -14.84 6.15 -0.84
N THR A 75 -14.43 4.92 -0.57
CA THR A 75 -13.84 4.02 -1.57
C THR A 75 -14.62 2.72 -1.71
N GLY A 76 -14.38 1.98 -2.77
CA GLY A 76 -15.02 0.70 -3.08
C GLY A 76 -14.57 0.15 -4.43
N HIS A 77 -14.32 1.02 -5.41
CA HIS A 77 -13.83 0.63 -6.74
C HIS A 77 -12.31 0.50 -6.78
N SER A 78 -11.79 -0.45 -7.55
CA SER A 78 -10.36 -0.64 -7.76
C SER A 78 -9.74 0.43 -8.67
N SER A 79 -8.41 0.61 -8.55
CA SER A 79 -7.57 1.47 -9.41
C SER A 79 -7.84 2.98 -9.30
N THR A 80 -8.55 3.43 -8.27
CA THR A 80 -8.98 4.85 -8.11
C THR A 80 -8.08 5.65 -7.17
N SER A 81 -7.33 4.97 -6.28
CA SER A 81 -6.62 5.61 -5.17
C SER A 81 -5.57 6.62 -5.62
N ILE A 82 -4.79 6.31 -6.65
CA ILE A 82 -3.70 7.18 -7.14
C ILE A 82 -4.28 8.48 -7.70
N SER A 83 -5.35 8.38 -8.52
CA SER A 83 -6.04 9.58 -9.07
C SER A 83 -6.59 10.47 -7.96
N ALA A 84 -7.27 9.87 -6.98
CA ALA A 84 -7.85 10.60 -5.86
C ALA A 84 -6.77 11.27 -5.00
N ALA A 85 -5.71 10.54 -4.65
CA ALA A 85 -4.57 11.05 -3.90
C ALA A 85 -3.83 12.16 -4.65
N LEU A 86 -3.69 12.04 -5.98
CA LEU A 86 -3.08 13.08 -6.81
C LEU A 86 -3.93 14.36 -6.79
N GLY A 87 -5.27 14.24 -6.83
CA GLY A 87 -6.17 15.38 -6.67
C GLY A 87 -6.01 16.08 -5.32
N LEU A 88 -5.92 15.30 -4.23
CA LEU A 88 -5.66 15.82 -2.88
C LEU A 88 -4.28 16.49 -2.79
N ALA A 89 -3.24 15.88 -3.36
CA ALA A 89 -1.89 16.45 -3.39
C ALA A 89 -1.87 17.77 -4.16
N LYS A 90 -2.55 17.84 -5.29
CA LYS A 90 -2.66 19.06 -6.06
C LYS A 90 -3.44 20.17 -5.35
N ALA A 91 -4.55 19.82 -4.69
CA ALA A 91 -5.31 20.77 -3.86
C ALA A 91 -4.47 21.30 -2.69
N ARG A 92 -3.72 20.43 -2.01
CA ARG A 92 -2.75 20.81 -0.97
C ARG A 92 -1.72 21.82 -1.49
N ASP A 93 -1.10 21.53 -2.64
CA ASP A 93 -0.06 22.36 -3.25
C ASP A 93 -0.62 23.76 -3.60
N LEU A 94 -1.83 23.82 -4.16
CA LEU A 94 -2.51 25.07 -4.49
C LEU A 94 -2.86 25.91 -3.24
N GLN A 95 -3.06 25.24 -2.10
CA GLN A 95 -3.33 25.89 -0.81
C GLN A 95 -2.04 26.27 -0.05
N GLY A 96 -0.85 25.96 -0.58
CA GLY A 96 0.42 26.17 0.10
C GLY A 96 0.60 25.32 1.36
N ARG A 97 -0.13 24.20 1.48
CA ARG A 97 -0.02 23.25 2.60
C ARG A 97 1.07 22.22 2.33
N HIS A 98 1.48 21.47 3.37
CA HIS A 98 2.57 20.50 3.31
C HIS A 98 2.22 19.12 3.89
N ASN A 99 0.94 18.86 4.16
CA ASN A 99 0.50 17.58 4.69
C ASN A 99 0.80 16.43 3.72
N LYS A 100 1.08 15.27 4.28
CA LYS A 100 1.42 14.06 3.50
C LYS A 100 0.17 13.45 2.88
N ILE A 101 0.35 12.89 1.69
CA ILE A 101 -0.71 12.19 0.97
C ILE A 101 -0.18 10.81 0.60
N PHE A 102 -0.86 9.78 1.11
CA PHE A 102 -0.61 8.39 0.80
C PHE A 102 -1.72 7.82 -0.10
N ALA A 103 -1.35 7.07 -1.12
CA ALA A 103 -2.25 6.23 -1.91
C ALA A 103 -1.84 4.77 -1.72
N VAL A 104 -2.69 3.95 -1.15
CA VAL A 104 -2.41 2.51 -0.98
C VAL A 104 -3.12 1.75 -2.08
N ILE A 105 -2.35 1.06 -2.92
CA ILE A 105 -2.87 0.27 -4.05
C ILE A 105 -2.31 -1.15 -4.02
N GLY A 106 -3.18 -2.15 -4.22
CA GLY A 106 -2.74 -3.53 -4.38
C GLY A 106 -2.19 -3.80 -5.79
N ASP A 107 -1.30 -4.79 -5.88
CA ASP A 107 -0.69 -5.26 -7.13
C ASP A 107 -1.73 -5.68 -8.19
N GLY A 108 -2.84 -6.30 -7.77
CA GLY A 108 -3.96 -6.61 -8.66
C GLY A 108 -4.67 -5.35 -9.20
N ALA A 109 -4.93 -4.36 -8.35
CA ALA A 109 -5.57 -3.10 -8.74
C ALA A 109 -4.65 -2.22 -9.59
N LEU A 110 -3.33 -2.32 -9.43
CA LEU A 110 -2.35 -1.61 -10.26
C LEU A 110 -2.44 -2.01 -11.74
N SER A 111 -2.97 -3.18 -12.06
CA SER A 111 -3.16 -3.63 -13.45
C SER A 111 -4.26 -2.87 -14.22
N GLY A 112 -5.09 -2.09 -13.54
CA GLY A 112 -6.18 -1.33 -14.15
C GLY A 112 -5.71 -0.08 -14.89
N GLY A 113 -6.33 0.24 -16.04
CA GLY A 113 -5.95 1.37 -16.90
C GLY A 113 -5.96 2.71 -16.16
N MET A 114 -6.95 2.95 -15.30
CA MET A 114 -7.07 4.18 -14.52
C MET A 114 -5.84 4.42 -13.61
N ALA A 115 -5.22 3.35 -13.06
CA ALA A 115 -4.00 3.48 -12.29
C ALA A 115 -2.83 3.98 -13.15
N TYR A 116 -2.70 3.49 -14.40
CA TYR A 116 -1.67 3.96 -15.34
C TYR A 116 -1.87 5.41 -15.78
N GLU A 117 -3.11 5.81 -16.03
CA GLU A 117 -3.44 7.21 -16.35
C GLU A 117 -3.04 8.13 -15.18
N ALA A 118 -3.32 7.69 -13.94
CA ALA A 118 -2.94 8.44 -12.75
C ALA A 118 -1.42 8.51 -12.56
N LEU A 119 -0.69 7.42 -12.77
CA LEU A 119 0.78 7.39 -12.71
C LEU A 119 1.39 8.33 -13.77
N ASN A 120 0.91 8.26 -15.01
CA ASN A 120 1.35 9.13 -16.08
C ASN A 120 1.17 10.62 -15.73
N ASN A 121 0.04 10.97 -15.10
CA ASN A 121 -0.24 12.34 -14.68
C ASN A 121 0.59 12.75 -13.45
N ALA A 122 0.79 11.84 -12.48
CA ALA A 122 1.62 12.06 -11.28
C ALA A 122 3.08 12.38 -11.64
N ALA A 123 3.64 11.64 -12.61
CA ALA A 123 4.97 11.88 -13.14
C ALA A 123 5.12 13.31 -13.70
N ARG A 124 4.11 13.80 -14.42
CA ARG A 124 4.10 15.14 -15.00
C ARG A 124 3.94 16.25 -13.97
N LEU A 125 3.04 16.07 -13.01
CA LEU A 125 2.67 17.12 -12.04
C LEU A 125 3.71 17.32 -10.94
N ARG A 126 4.56 16.33 -10.67
CA ARG A 126 5.61 16.35 -9.64
C ARG A 126 5.13 16.78 -8.26
N SER A 127 3.86 16.54 -7.94
CA SER A 127 3.33 16.75 -6.59
C SER A 127 3.90 15.67 -5.66
N ASN A 128 4.36 16.08 -4.48
CA ASN A 128 4.83 15.13 -3.47
C ASN A 128 3.65 14.28 -3.01
N MET A 129 3.70 12.97 -3.28
CA MET A 129 2.78 11.97 -2.76
C MET A 129 3.45 10.61 -2.69
N ILE A 130 3.02 9.77 -1.78
CA ILE A 130 3.58 8.44 -1.57
C ILE A 130 2.55 7.41 -2.06
N ILE A 131 2.91 6.66 -3.09
CA ILE A 131 2.13 5.55 -3.61
C ILE A 131 2.66 4.28 -2.98
N VAL A 132 1.90 3.68 -2.08
CA VAL A 132 2.26 2.41 -1.45
C VAL A 132 1.72 1.27 -2.30
N LEU A 133 2.62 0.62 -3.03
CA LEU A 133 2.30 -0.58 -3.78
C LEU A 133 2.37 -1.79 -2.84
N ASN A 134 1.22 -2.28 -2.42
CA ASN A 134 1.08 -3.48 -1.60
C ASN A 134 1.04 -4.72 -2.49
N ASP A 135 2.18 -5.39 -2.61
CA ASP A 135 2.36 -6.58 -3.44
C ASP A 135 2.28 -7.85 -2.58
N ASN A 136 1.19 -8.57 -2.70
CA ASN A 136 1.00 -9.89 -2.10
C ASN A 136 0.76 -11.01 -3.13
N GLN A 137 0.99 -10.72 -4.43
CA GLN A 137 0.85 -11.63 -5.57
C GLN A 137 -0.58 -12.11 -5.82
N MET A 138 -1.55 -11.50 -5.16
CA MET A 138 -2.95 -11.96 -5.21
C MET A 138 -3.93 -10.78 -5.26
N SER A 139 -4.96 -10.94 -6.07
CA SER A 139 -6.24 -10.25 -5.91
C SER A 139 -7.21 -11.12 -5.08
N ILE A 140 -8.23 -11.70 -5.66
CA ILE A 140 -9.00 -12.80 -5.05
C ILE A 140 -8.23 -14.12 -5.24
N SER A 141 -7.70 -14.35 -6.43
CA SER A 141 -6.79 -15.43 -6.82
C SER A 141 -5.39 -14.88 -7.13
N LYS A 142 -4.46 -15.75 -7.52
CA LYS A 142 -3.13 -15.32 -7.99
C LYS A 142 -3.26 -14.38 -9.17
N ASN A 143 -2.49 -13.29 -9.14
CA ASN A 143 -2.44 -12.34 -10.24
C ASN A 143 -1.80 -12.95 -11.49
N VAL A 144 -2.27 -12.50 -12.65
CA VAL A 144 -1.79 -12.92 -13.97
C VAL A 144 -1.42 -11.70 -14.82
N GLY A 145 -0.69 -11.94 -15.91
CA GLY A 145 -0.38 -10.91 -16.89
C GLY A 145 1.00 -10.27 -16.73
N GLY A 146 1.30 -9.33 -17.62
CA GLY A 146 2.63 -8.72 -17.75
C GLY A 146 3.09 -7.97 -16.50
N MET A 147 2.17 -7.26 -15.83
CA MET A 147 2.50 -6.53 -14.60
C MET A 147 2.86 -7.48 -13.46
N SER A 148 2.12 -8.56 -13.27
CA SER A 148 2.44 -9.59 -12.27
C SER A 148 3.82 -10.22 -12.52
N ASN A 149 4.13 -10.53 -13.79
CA ASN A 149 5.45 -11.03 -14.17
C ASN A 149 6.56 -10.00 -13.92
N TYR A 150 6.30 -8.73 -14.22
CA TYR A 150 7.25 -7.64 -13.99
C TYR A 150 7.56 -7.48 -12.49
N LEU A 151 6.54 -7.39 -11.64
CA LEU A 151 6.73 -7.30 -10.19
C LEU A 151 7.41 -8.57 -9.63
N GLY A 152 7.08 -9.75 -10.20
CA GLY A 152 7.75 -11.01 -9.88
C GLY A 152 9.25 -10.97 -10.13
N LYS A 153 9.69 -10.42 -11.26
CA LYS A 153 11.12 -10.25 -11.57
C LYS A 153 11.81 -9.33 -10.56
N ILE A 154 11.19 -8.18 -10.23
CA ILE A 154 11.75 -7.24 -9.24
C ILE A 154 11.95 -7.92 -7.88
N ARG A 155 10.99 -8.72 -7.41
CA ARG A 155 11.10 -9.43 -6.12
C ARG A 155 12.19 -10.48 -6.07
N THR A 156 12.51 -11.11 -7.20
CA THR A 156 13.45 -12.24 -7.29
C THR A 156 14.82 -11.85 -7.81
N ASP A 157 15.03 -10.60 -8.19
CA ASP A 157 16.32 -10.12 -8.68
C ASP A 157 17.30 -9.94 -7.51
N THR A 158 18.20 -10.91 -7.35
CA THR A 158 19.24 -10.89 -6.31
C THR A 158 20.22 -9.74 -6.50
N ASN A 159 20.55 -9.37 -7.73
CA ASN A 159 21.46 -8.25 -8.00
C ASN A 159 20.86 -6.92 -7.52
N TYR A 160 19.54 -6.75 -7.66
CA TYR A 160 18.84 -5.57 -7.14
C TYR A 160 18.89 -5.50 -5.62
N THR A 161 18.66 -6.61 -4.95
CA THR A 161 18.64 -6.70 -3.47
C THR A 161 20.04 -6.52 -2.88
N GLU A 162 21.07 -7.13 -3.46
CA GLU A 162 22.47 -7.02 -3.03
C GLU A 162 23.01 -5.60 -3.27
N LEU A 163 22.77 -5.04 -4.45
CA LEU A 163 23.19 -3.66 -4.78
C LEU A 163 22.54 -2.62 -3.86
N LYS A 164 21.25 -2.81 -3.52
CA LYS A 164 20.56 -1.94 -2.59
C LYS A 164 21.17 -2.00 -1.19
N GLN A 165 21.49 -3.19 -0.71
CA GLN A 165 22.10 -3.42 0.61
C GLN A 165 23.51 -2.82 0.68
N ASP A 166 24.29 -2.93 -0.39
CA ASP A 166 25.61 -2.31 -0.50
C ASP A 166 25.55 -0.79 -0.51
N VAL A 167 24.54 -0.22 -1.13
CA VAL A 167 24.31 1.24 -1.15
C VAL A 167 23.84 1.75 0.21
N GLU A 168 22.92 1.07 0.87
CA GLU A 168 22.46 1.40 2.22
C GLU A 168 23.62 1.31 3.21
N ASN A 169 24.41 0.25 3.17
CA ASN A 169 25.61 0.07 3.99
C ASN A 169 26.69 1.13 3.71
N ALA A 170 26.84 1.59 2.47
CA ALA A 170 27.77 2.64 2.10
C ALA A 170 27.30 4.01 2.58
N LEU A 171 25.97 4.26 2.58
CA LEU A 171 25.37 5.51 3.08
C LEU A 171 25.43 5.60 4.62
N GLU A 172 25.24 4.50 5.34
CA GLU A 172 25.35 4.45 6.81
C GLU A 172 26.79 4.66 7.31
N LYS A 173 27.79 4.26 6.51
CA LYS A 173 29.22 4.42 6.84
C LYS A 173 29.78 5.83 6.56
N LEU A 174 28.98 6.74 5.98
CA LEU A 174 29.41 8.10 5.75
C LEU A 174 29.27 8.94 7.03
N PRO A 175 30.34 9.53 7.58
CA PRO A 175 30.26 10.38 8.76
C PRO A 175 29.39 11.62 8.46
N HIS A 176 28.62 12.03 9.46
CA HIS A 176 27.77 13.25 9.44
C HIS A 176 28.62 14.51 9.29
N PHE A 177 29.08 14.82 8.09
CA PHE A 177 29.77 16.06 7.78
C PHE A 177 29.04 16.87 6.69
N GLY A 178 28.87 18.16 7.01
CA GLY A 178 28.05 19.19 6.38
C GLY A 178 28.11 19.37 4.86
N ASN A 179 27.31 20.28 4.41
CA ASN A 179 26.85 20.74 3.10
C ASN A 179 27.71 20.64 1.82
N ARG A 180 28.96 20.15 1.88
CA ARG A 180 29.81 19.93 0.70
C ARG A 180 29.70 18.53 0.08
N LEU A 181 28.92 17.65 0.72
CA LEU A 181 28.78 16.25 0.30
C LEU A 181 27.65 16.04 -0.72
N THR A 182 26.76 17.01 -0.93
CA THR A 182 25.61 16.91 -1.83
C THR A 182 25.99 16.68 -3.30
N GLU A 183 27.12 17.19 -3.77
CA GLU A 183 27.57 16.97 -5.14
C GLU A 183 28.20 15.58 -5.33
N ARG A 184 28.94 15.07 -4.33
CA ARG A 184 29.48 13.70 -4.37
C ARG A 184 28.42 12.65 -4.20
N ILE A 185 27.38 12.90 -3.39
CA ILE A 185 26.21 12.01 -3.24
C ILE A 185 25.40 11.99 -4.52
N ARG A 186 25.28 13.11 -5.27
CA ARG A 186 24.68 13.10 -6.61
C ARG A 186 25.49 12.22 -7.58
N GLY A 187 26.80 12.32 -7.57
CA GLY A 187 27.66 11.47 -8.43
C GLY A 187 27.56 9.99 -8.10
N VAL A 188 27.41 9.61 -6.84
CA VAL A 188 27.19 8.21 -6.40
C VAL A 188 25.77 7.76 -6.78
N LYS A 189 24.73 8.59 -6.60
CA LYS A 189 23.39 8.30 -7.08
C LYS A 189 23.31 8.10 -8.60
N ASP A 190 24.04 8.93 -9.35
CA ASP A 190 24.09 8.84 -10.82
C ASP A 190 24.94 7.66 -11.31
N LEU A 191 25.96 7.24 -10.53
CA LEU A 191 26.72 6.02 -10.81
C LEU A 191 25.89 4.77 -10.54
N ILE A 192 25.11 4.75 -9.47
CA ILE A 192 24.17 3.67 -9.12
C ILE A 192 23.04 3.57 -10.13
N LYS A 193 22.52 4.70 -10.64
CA LYS A 193 21.55 4.72 -11.75
C LYS A 193 22.12 4.19 -13.04
N ARG A 194 23.44 4.20 -13.24
CA ARG A 194 24.11 3.69 -14.45
C ARG A 194 24.49 2.21 -14.38
N ILE A 195 24.49 1.58 -13.21
CA ILE A 195 24.65 0.13 -13.08
C ILE A 195 23.27 -0.48 -13.35
N PHE A 196 23.04 -0.75 -14.60
CA PHE A 196 21.99 -1.46 -15.30
C PHE A 196 21.02 -2.27 -14.39
N ILE A 197 19.93 -1.62 -13.97
CA ILE A 197 18.67 -2.33 -13.75
C ILE A 197 17.88 -2.12 -15.04
N PRO A 198 17.66 -3.16 -15.88
CA PRO A 198 16.95 -2.98 -17.14
C PRO A 198 15.55 -2.44 -16.87
N GLY A 199 15.30 -1.21 -17.31
CA GLY A 199 13.98 -0.61 -17.44
C GLY A 199 13.03 -0.83 -16.28
N MET A 200 13.24 -0.14 -15.15
CA MET A 200 12.18 -0.05 -14.15
C MET A 200 11.09 0.86 -14.69
N LEU A 201 9.98 0.27 -15.09
CA LEU A 201 8.84 0.94 -15.71
C LEU A 201 8.47 2.27 -15.00
N PHE A 202 8.49 2.30 -13.69
CA PHE A 202 8.12 3.48 -12.92
C PHE A 202 9.16 4.61 -13.02
N GLU A 203 10.46 4.26 -13.01
CA GLU A 203 11.54 5.24 -13.16
C GLU A 203 11.62 5.78 -14.59
N ASP A 204 11.38 4.93 -15.60
CA ASP A 204 11.27 5.35 -16.99
C ASP A 204 10.09 6.32 -17.21
N MET A 205 9.02 6.16 -16.44
CA MET A 205 7.91 7.14 -16.40
C MET A 205 8.26 8.42 -15.63
N GLY A 206 9.38 8.49 -14.92
CA GLY A 206 9.78 9.63 -14.09
C GLY A 206 9.23 9.62 -12.66
N ILE A 207 8.80 8.47 -12.16
CA ILE A 207 8.36 8.26 -10.78
C ILE A 207 9.48 7.57 -10.01
N THR A 208 9.89 8.14 -8.88
CA THR A 208 10.90 7.52 -8.01
C THR A 208 10.36 6.23 -7.41
N TYR A 209 11.18 5.18 -7.48
CA TYR A 209 10.83 3.88 -6.92
C TYR A 209 11.71 3.54 -5.71
N ILE A 210 11.10 3.06 -4.63
CA ILE A 210 11.75 2.57 -3.41
C ILE A 210 11.20 1.17 -3.12
N GLY A 211 12.03 0.18 -2.99
CA GLY A 211 11.61 -1.19 -2.70
C GLY A 211 12.35 -2.22 -3.55
N PRO A 212 11.93 -3.50 -3.47
CA PRO A 212 10.91 -4.01 -2.58
C PRO A 212 11.33 -4.01 -1.11
N ILE A 213 10.37 -3.77 -0.20
CA ILE A 213 10.57 -3.72 1.25
C ILE A 213 9.69 -4.78 1.91
N ASP A 214 10.17 -5.39 3.00
CA ASP A 214 9.34 -6.30 3.80
C ASP A 214 8.19 -5.51 4.46
N GLY A 215 6.96 -5.84 4.06
CA GLY A 215 5.73 -5.21 4.57
C GLY A 215 5.33 -5.66 5.98
N HIS A 216 6.13 -6.51 6.60
CA HIS A 216 5.98 -6.94 8.00
C HIS A 216 7.10 -6.39 8.89
N ASP A 217 8.05 -5.60 8.33
CA ASP A 217 9.05 -4.83 9.08
C ASP A 217 8.65 -3.36 9.17
N ILE A 218 8.08 -2.98 10.32
CA ILE A 218 7.62 -1.60 10.58
C ILE A 218 8.78 -0.60 10.50
N GLY A 219 9.97 -0.95 10.98
CA GLY A 219 11.13 -0.05 11.01
C GLY A 219 11.62 0.30 9.61
N GLN A 220 11.74 -0.70 8.72
CA GLN A 220 12.10 -0.48 7.31
C GLN A 220 11.05 0.39 6.60
N MET A 221 9.75 0.10 6.81
CA MET A 221 8.68 0.88 6.19
C MET A 221 8.67 2.34 6.67
N VAL A 222 8.81 2.59 7.97
CA VAL A 222 8.89 3.96 8.52
C VAL A 222 10.07 4.72 7.94
N THR A 223 11.23 4.07 7.81
CA THR A 223 12.42 4.67 7.19
C THR A 223 12.16 5.05 5.73
N ALA A 224 11.55 4.15 4.97
CA ALA A 224 11.21 4.37 3.57
C ALA A 224 10.18 5.49 3.38
N PHE A 225 9.10 5.51 4.17
CA PHE A 225 8.07 6.55 4.10
C PHE A 225 8.62 7.93 4.47
N ASN A 226 9.46 8.02 5.51
CA ASN A 226 10.13 9.26 5.88
C ASN A 226 11.12 9.74 4.81
N SER A 227 11.77 8.83 4.10
CA SER A 227 12.65 9.17 2.97
C SER A 227 11.84 9.66 1.77
N ALA A 228 10.75 8.94 1.44
CA ALA A 228 9.84 9.29 0.35
C ALA A 228 9.19 10.68 0.55
N SER A 229 8.79 11.00 1.80
CA SER A 229 8.13 12.27 2.12
C SER A 229 9.01 13.51 1.91
N LYS A 230 10.33 13.33 1.87
CA LYS A 230 11.30 14.42 1.64
C LYS A 230 11.56 14.72 0.16
N LEU A 231 11.03 13.90 -0.74
CA LEU A 231 11.20 14.05 -2.18
C LEU A 231 10.09 14.95 -2.74
N ASN A 232 10.45 15.93 -3.58
CA ASN A 232 9.48 16.80 -4.25
C ASN A 232 8.93 16.15 -5.54
N ALA A 233 8.42 14.94 -5.42
CA ALA A 233 7.89 14.16 -6.54
C ALA A 233 6.95 13.07 -6.03
N ALA A 234 6.20 12.45 -6.93
CA ALA A 234 5.51 11.19 -6.64
C ALA A 234 6.52 10.06 -6.45
N VAL A 235 6.34 9.27 -5.41
CA VAL A 235 7.24 8.15 -5.05
C VAL A 235 6.41 6.89 -4.91
N ILE A 236 6.83 5.81 -5.57
CA ILE A 236 6.29 4.47 -5.31
C ILE A 236 7.16 3.82 -4.23
N VAL A 237 6.53 3.41 -3.14
CA VAL A 237 7.13 2.52 -2.14
C VAL A 237 6.52 1.14 -2.33
N HIS A 238 7.31 0.21 -2.86
CA HIS A 238 6.89 -1.18 -3.11
C HIS A 238 7.09 -2.02 -1.86
N VAL A 239 5.99 -2.50 -1.31
CA VAL A 239 5.94 -3.25 -0.05
C VAL A 239 5.44 -4.66 -0.34
N VAL A 240 6.21 -5.67 0.05
CA VAL A 240 5.84 -7.08 -0.12
C VAL A 240 5.19 -7.59 1.14
N THR A 241 3.95 -8.07 1.03
CA THR A 241 3.16 -8.55 2.16
C THR A 241 2.67 -9.98 1.96
N GLN A 242 2.17 -10.60 3.02
CA GLN A 242 1.56 -11.92 2.99
C GLN A 242 0.10 -11.86 3.44
N LYS A 243 -0.83 -12.20 2.53
CA LYS A 243 -2.25 -12.31 2.91
C LYS A 243 -2.47 -13.30 4.04
N GLY A 244 -3.31 -12.93 5.00
CA GLY A 244 -3.65 -13.79 6.14
C GLY A 244 -2.54 -13.92 7.19
N LYS A 245 -1.51 -13.07 7.16
CA LYS A 245 -0.38 -13.09 8.10
C LYS A 245 -0.84 -13.20 9.55
N GLY A 246 -0.21 -14.11 10.31
CA GLY A 246 -0.53 -14.31 11.73
C GLY A 246 -1.74 -15.23 12.01
N TYR A 247 -2.50 -15.65 10.98
CA TYR A 247 -3.63 -16.56 11.14
C TYR A 247 -3.51 -17.75 10.19
N PRO A 248 -3.07 -18.94 10.66
CA PRO A 248 -2.75 -20.08 9.81
C PRO A 248 -3.86 -20.52 8.85
N PRO A 249 -5.17 -20.54 9.21
CA PRO A 249 -6.22 -20.86 8.26
C PRO A 249 -6.28 -19.91 7.07
N ALA A 250 -6.14 -18.60 7.31
CA ALA A 250 -6.16 -17.59 6.25
C ALA A 250 -4.86 -17.56 5.43
N GLN A 251 -3.73 -17.93 6.02
CA GLN A 251 -2.46 -18.10 5.28
C GLN A 251 -2.50 -19.30 4.33
N LYS A 252 -3.13 -20.39 4.77
CA LYS A 252 -3.26 -21.63 3.99
C LYS A 252 -4.24 -21.46 2.81
N ASP A 253 -5.33 -20.74 3.02
CA ASP A 253 -6.35 -20.49 2.00
C ASP A 253 -6.80 -19.01 2.00
N PRO A 254 -5.94 -18.11 1.51
CA PRO A 254 -6.24 -16.68 1.51
C PRO A 254 -7.41 -16.31 0.59
N SER A 255 -7.75 -17.15 -0.39
CA SER A 255 -8.87 -16.92 -1.29
C SER A 255 -10.21 -17.07 -0.57
N SER A 256 -10.41 -18.12 0.21
CA SER A 256 -11.62 -18.32 1.02
C SER A 256 -11.79 -17.26 2.10
N PHE A 257 -10.67 -16.73 2.64
CA PHE A 257 -10.67 -15.67 3.62
C PHE A 257 -10.57 -14.26 3.02
N HIS A 258 -10.61 -14.13 1.68
CA HIS A 258 -10.65 -12.82 1.04
C HIS A 258 -11.95 -12.06 1.37
N GLY A 259 -13.09 -12.75 1.36
CA GLY A 259 -14.39 -12.19 1.73
C GLY A 259 -15.20 -13.25 2.48
N VAL A 260 -14.91 -13.46 3.76
CA VAL A 260 -15.46 -14.54 4.56
C VAL A 260 -16.69 -14.11 5.35
N GLY A 261 -17.69 -14.99 5.47
CA GLY A 261 -18.79 -14.89 6.43
C GLY A 261 -18.35 -15.15 7.87
N PRO A 262 -19.28 -15.25 8.83
CA PRO A 262 -18.94 -15.66 10.20
C PRO A 262 -18.26 -17.03 10.22
N PHE A 263 -17.19 -17.15 11.02
CA PHE A 263 -16.39 -18.36 11.13
C PHE A 263 -15.91 -18.57 12.58
N ARG A 264 -15.50 -19.81 12.89
CA ARG A 264 -14.89 -20.14 14.18
C ARG A 264 -13.40 -19.75 14.15
N VAL A 265 -12.98 -18.87 15.06
CA VAL A 265 -11.62 -18.35 15.08
C VAL A 265 -10.57 -19.41 15.36
N SER A 266 -10.90 -20.44 16.17
CA SER A 266 -9.93 -21.48 16.57
C SER A 266 -9.41 -22.35 15.44
N ASP A 267 -10.22 -22.59 14.40
CA ASP A 267 -9.91 -23.51 13.30
C ASP A 267 -10.24 -22.98 11.90
N GLY A 268 -10.85 -21.80 11.80
CA GLY A 268 -11.25 -21.21 10.53
C GLY A 268 -12.54 -21.79 9.93
N THR A 269 -13.24 -22.70 10.61
CA THR A 269 -14.46 -23.33 10.09
C THR A 269 -15.55 -22.29 9.86
N LEU A 270 -16.06 -22.23 8.63
CA LEU A 270 -17.14 -21.31 8.26
C LEU A 270 -18.44 -21.71 8.97
N LEU A 271 -19.07 -20.74 9.60
CA LEU A 271 -20.40 -20.93 10.21
C LEU A 271 -21.44 -20.73 9.10
N HIS A 272 -21.80 -21.83 8.41
CA HIS A 272 -22.84 -21.78 7.39
C HIS A 272 -24.21 -21.56 8.04
N SER A 273 -24.90 -20.49 7.67
CA SER A 273 -26.35 -20.52 7.71
C SER A 273 -26.81 -21.42 6.53
N LYS A 274 -27.27 -22.63 6.81
CA LYS A 274 -27.98 -23.41 5.80
C LYS A 274 -29.18 -22.56 5.34
N LYS A 275 -29.07 -21.96 4.17
CA LYS A 275 -30.24 -21.53 3.42
C LYS A 275 -30.68 -22.74 2.60
N ASP A 276 -31.76 -23.39 2.99
CA ASP A 276 -32.43 -24.47 2.22
C ASP A 276 -33.13 -23.90 0.96
N VAL A 277 -32.73 -22.77 0.48
CA VAL A 277 -33.30 -22.15 -0.73
C VAL A 277 -32.25 -22.22 -1.83
N PRO A 278 -32.59 -22.80 -3.00
CA PRO A 278 -31.69 -22.83 -4.15
C PRO A 278 -31.25 -21.41 -4.48
N THR A 279 -29.95 -21.24 -4.67
CA THR A 279 -29.40 -19.96 -5.15
C THR A 279 -29.45 -19.95 -6.68
N TYR A 280 -29.35 -18.75 -7.28
CA TYR A 280 -29.34 -18.59 -8.73
C TYR A 280 -28.17 -19.33 -9.42
N THR A 281 -27.15 -19.71 -8.66
CA THR A 281 -25.93 -20.39 -9.11
C THR A 281 -25.93 -21.91 -8.84
N ASN A 282 -26.99 -22.46 -8.29
CA ASN A 282 -27.10 -23.89 -8.02
C ASN A 282 -27.91 -24.59 -9.14
#